data_dae7145cf76eac0f7929d34d33a1cfe6
#
_entry.id   dae7145cf76eac0f7929d34d33a1cfe6
#
_cell.length_a   1.000
_cell.length_b   1.000
_cell.length_c   1.000
_cell.angle_alpha   90.00
_cell.angle_beta   90.00
_cell.angle_gamma   90.00
#
_symmetry.space_group_name_H-M   'P 1'
#
loop_
_entity.id
_entity.type
_entity.pdbx_description
1 polymer ?
#
loop_
_entity_poly.entity_id
_entity_poly.type
_entity_poly.pdbx_seq_one_letter_code
_entity_poly.pdbx_strand_id
1 'polypeptide(L)'
;YIDLYIRDEIPGYEEKSARFRYLFGRLRTTAEDIVDRMAEELAESDFKPVAFELGFGGRDGTLPAITIQEGDATLSVSGKVDRVDGWLHDGKLYLRVVDYKTGRKSFDLSDVRYGLGIQMLLYLFTLEKEGQSCFGYPIVPAGVLYHPARDLILKTERDISPEALRKAMDRELRRDGMVLGDPEVLRAMEHSALEAPCFLPIQVSKDGGISGGVATAAQLGRLGQYVEKLLHQITRQLRQGNIDADPCWRGPQESACTYCDFASACHFQDGQAGDRLRPLKRVKADEFWEFVAHETGEEGRHGEF
;
A
#
# COMPACT_ATOMS: atom_id res chain seq x y z
N TYR A 1 12.43 17.38 18.04
CA TYR A 1 12.59 15.91 18.01
C TYR A 1 13.88 15.49 17.33
N ILE A 2 14.23 15.99 16.15
CA ILE A 2 15.47 15.61 15.44
C ILE A 2 16.71 15.96 16.27
N ASP A 3 16.75 17.13 16.91
CA ASP A 3 17.88 17.51 17.78
C ASP A 3 17.98 16.63 19.03
N LEU A 4 16.84 16.17 19.57
CA LEU A 4 16.81 15.20 20.66
C LEU A 4 17.36 13.85 20.19
N TYR A 5 16.94 13.39 19.01
CA TYR A 5 17.47 12.17 18.41
C TYR A 5 18.99 12.24 18.18
N ILE A 6 19.49 13.36 17.64
CA ILE A 6 20.92 13.58 17.46
C ILE A 6 21.66 13.44 18.82
N ARG A 7 21.14 14.09 19.85
CA ARG A 7 21.76 14.10 21.18
C ARG A 7 21.75 12.69 21.81
N ASP A 8 20.65 11.99 21.71
CA ASP A 8 20.40 10.76 22.47
C ASP A 8 20.90 9.51 21.71
N GLU A 9 20.80 9.49 20.37
CA GLU A 9 21.08 8.31 19.56
C GLU A 9 22.37 8.42 18.71
N ILE A 10 22.93 9.63 18.55
CA ILE A 10 24.14 9.83 17.75
C ILE A 10 25.25 10.50 18.60
N PRO A 11 25.83 9.78 19.55
CA PRO A 11 26.90 10.34 20.37
C PRO A 11 28.09 10.80 19.51
N GLY A 12 28.65 11.97 19.83
CA GLY A 12 29.77 12.56 19.08
C GLY A 12 29.38 13.01 17.67
N TYR A 13 28.15 13.49 17.46
CA TYR A 13 27.69 13.97 16.14
C TYR A 13 28.62 14.99 15.51
N GLU A 14 29.13 15.94 16.31
CA GLU A 14 30.05 16.99 15.83
C GLU A 14 31.41 16.44 15.40
N GLU A 15 31.80 15.27 15.93
CA GLU A 15 33.07 14.59 15.62
C GLU A 15 32.93 13.68 14.37
N LYS A 16 31.73 13.46 13.87
CA LYS A 16 31.50 12.68 12.65
C LYS A 16 32.10 13.36 11.43
N SER A 17 32.39 12.55 10.40
CA SER A 17 32.94 13.09 9.14
C SER A 17 32.04 14.15 8.52
N ALA A 18 32.61 15.10 7.79
CA ALA A 18 31.85 16.12 7.05
C ALA A 18 30.81 15.49 6.11
N ARG A 19 31.13 14.35 5.48
CA ARG A 19 30.20 13.61 4.64
C ARG A 19 29.00 13.09 5.44
N PHE A 20 29.23 12.53 6.63
CA PHE A 20 28.15 12.05 7.48
C PHE A 20 27.22 13.19 7.88
N ARG A 21 27.76 14.30 8.39
CA ARG A 21 26.98 15.48 8.79
C ARG A 21 26.19 16.07 7.63
N TYR A 22 26.78 16.13 6.43
CA TYR A 22 26.09 16.57 5.21
C TYR A 22 24.90 15.65 4.85
N LEU A 23 25.11 14.33 4.82
CA LEU A 23 24.04 13.37 4.51
C LEU A 23 22.94 13.40 5.56
N PHE A 24 23.30 13.52 6.83
CA PHE A 24 22.34 13.62 7.92
C PHE A 24 21.56 14.95 7.85
N GLY A 25 22.20 16.05 7.51
CA GLY A 25 21.53 17.33 7.26
C GLY A 25 20.52 17.24 6.13
N ARG A 26 20.83 16.54 5.05
CA ARG A 26 19.86 16.28 3.96
C ARG A 26 18.67 15.44 4.45
N LEU A 27 18.91 14.38 5.23
CA LEU A 27 17.83 13.55 5.81
C LEU A 27 16.93 14.40 6.72
N ARG A 28 17.52 15.30 7.51
CA ARG A 28 16.78 16.25 8.34
C ARG A 28 15.84 17.13 7.50
N THR A 29 16.36 17.79 6.46
CA THR A 29 15.56 18.63 5.57
C THR A 29 14.43 17.80 4.92
N THR A 30 14.75 16.61 4.39
CA THR A 30 13.74 15.72 3.83
C THR A 30 12.65 15.36 4.83
N ALA A 31 13.00 15.08 6.09
CA ALA A 31 12.02 14.77 7.14
C ALA A 31 11.14 15.99 7.47
N GLU A 32 11.71 17.19 7.53
CA GLU A 32 10.99 18.45 7.74
C GLU A 32 9.98 18.68 6.59
N ASP A 33 10.41 18.55 5.32
CA ASP A 33 9.56 18.68 4.13
C ASP A 33 8.41 17.66 4.12
N ILE A 34 8.65 16.42 4.56
CA ILE A 34 7.62 15.38 4.66
C ILE A 34 6.59 15.77 5.71
N VAL A 35 7.01 16.24 6.89
CA VAL A 35 6.11 16.63 7.97
C VAL A 35 5.27 17.83 7.57
N ASP A 36 5.87 18.85 6.93
CA ASP A 36 5.15 20.03 6.45
C ASP A 36 4.07 19.63 5.44
N ARG A 37 4.42 18.73 4.49
CA ARG A 37 3.46 18.25 3.50
C ARG A 37 2.36 17.37 4.12
N MET A 38 2.66 16.60 5.16
CA MET A 38 1.64 15.87 5.93
C MET A 38 0.69 16.84 6.63
N ALA A 39 1.21 17.93 7.19
CA ALA A 39 0.40 18.95 7.84
C ALA A 39 -0.54 19.64 6.82
N GLU A 40 -0.05 19.96 5.61
CA GLU A 40 -0.87 20.48 4.52
C GLU A 40 -2.00 19.50 4.15
N GLU A 41 -1.68 18.20 3.95
CA GLU A 41 -2.68 17.18 3.62
C GLU A 41 -3.75 17.04 4.72
N LEU A 42 -3.31 16.99 5.99
CA LEU A 42 -4.23 16.83 7.11
C LEU A 42 -5.07 18.09 7.39
N ALA A 43 -4.61 19.26 6.99
CA ALA A 43 -5.40 20.50 7.04
C ALA A 43 -6.54 20.49 6.00
N GLU A 44 -6.33 19.84 4.85
CA GLU A 44 -7.30 19.69 3.77
C GLU A 44 -8.14 18.40 3.89
N SER A 45 -8.15 17.74 5.06
CA SER A 45 -8.80 16.44 5.25
C SER A 45 -9.59 16.38 6.55
N ASP A 46 -10.75 15.74 6.52
CA ASP A 46 -11.50 15.34 7.71
C ASP A 46 -10.98 14.03 8.31
N PHE A 47 -10.26 13.23 7.51
CA PHE A 47 -9.56 12.08 8.02
C PHE A 47 -8.41 12.50 8.93
N LYS A 48 -8.37 11.93 10.12
CA LYS A 48 -7.30 12.19 11.11
C LYS A 48 -6.58 10.90 11.47
N PRO A 49 -5.27 10.95 11.78
CA PRO A 49 -4.56 9.79 12.28
C PRO A 49 -5.22 9.26 13.56
N VAL A 50 -5.64 8.00 13.55
CA VAL A 50 -6.25 7.31 14.70
C VAL A 50 -5.33 6.25 15.29
N ALA A 51 -4.34 5.77 14.53
CA ALA A 51 -3.31 4.87 15.01
C ALA A 51 -2.00 5.03 14.23
N PHE A 52 -0.89 4.81 14.92
CA PHE A 52 0.45 4.69 14.36
C PHE A 52 1.05 3.37 14.80
N GLU A 53 1.88 2.74 13.95
CA GLU A 53 2.58 1.51 14.26
C GLU A 53 1.63 0.42 14.82
N LEU A 54 0.41 0.36 14.26
CA LEU A 54 -0.64 -0.54 14.74
C LEU A 54 -0.28 -1.99 14.39
N GLY A 55 0.03 -2.79 15.42
CA GLY A 55 0.36 -4.20 15.27
C GLY A 55 -0.87 -5.10 15.21
N PHE A 56 -0.82 -6.13 14.36
CA PHE A 56 -1.75 -7.25 14.40
C PHE A 56 -0.98 -8.58 14.44
N GLY A 57 -1.49 -9.50 15.24
CA GLY A 57 -0.78 -10.75 15.55
C GLY A 57 0.50 -10.51 16.35
N GLY A 58 1.21 -11.61 16.67
CA GLY A 58 2.42 -11.55 17.47
C GLY A 58 2.15 -11.30 18.96
N ARG A 59 3.23 -11.01 19.73
CA ARG A 59 3.14 -10.80 21.19
C ARG A 59 2.59 -9.43 21.56
N ASP A 60 2.85 -8.43 20.73
CA ASP A 60 2.55 -7.01 21.02
C ASP A 60 1.45 -6.46 20.08
N GLY A 61 0.74 -7.33 19.33
CA GLY A 61 -0.32 -6.92 18.41
C GLY A 61 -1.57 -6.47 19.15
N THR A 62 -2.07 -5.28 18.82
CA THR A 62 -3.34 -4.75 19.32
C THR A 62 -4.53 -5.50 18.73
N LEU A 63 -4.39 -5.93 17.47
CA LEU A 63 -5.40 -6.69 16.73
C LEU A 63 -4.96 -8.17 16.61
N PRO A 64 -5.92 -9.11 16.46
CA PRO A 64 -5.58 -10.51 16.24
C PRO A 64 -4.81 -10.72 14.92
N ALA A 65 -4.05 -11.81 14.83
CA ALA A 65 -3.45 -12.22 13.56
C ALA A 65 -4.52 -12.60 12.54
N ILE A 66 -4.24 -12.38 11.26
CA ILE A 66 -5.04 -12.95 10.18
C ILE A 66 -4.82 -14.45 10.19
N THR A 67 -5.86 -15.22 10.45
CA THR A 67 -5.77 -16.69 10.54
C THR A 67 -6.56 -17.33 9.42
N ILE A 68 -5.91 -18.17 8.63
CA ILE A 68 -6.51 -18.95 7.56
C ILE A 68 -6.36 -20.42 7.90
N GLN A 69 -7.49 -21.13 7.94
CA GLN A 69 -7.55 -22.56 8.20
C GLN A 69 -7.78 -23.33 6.90
N GLU A 70 -6.90 -24.29 6.60
CA GLU A 70 -7.02 -25.21 5.46
C GLU A 70 -6.78 -26.65 5.91
N GLY A 71 -7.85 -27.39 6.13
CA GLY A 71 -7.77 -28.73 6.71
C GLY A 71 -7.15 -28.70 8.11
N ASP A 72 -6.01 -29.36 8.27
CA ASP A 72 -5.22 -29.40 9.51
C ASP A 72 -4.12 -28.31 9.56
N ALA A 73 -3.94 -27.54 8.50
CA ALA A 73 -2.98 -26.46 8.45
C ALA A 73 -3.59 -25.11 8.82
N THR A 74 -2.84 -24.31 9.57
CA THR A 74 -3.20 -22.94 9.94
C THR A 74 -2.10 -21.99 9.48
N LEU A 75 -2.46 -21.03 8.61
CA LEU A 75 -1.60 -19.89 8.30
C LEU A 75 -1.95 -18.75 9.26
N SER A 76 -0.94 -18.20 9.92
CA SER A 76 -1.09 -17.00 10.74
C SER A 76 -0.23 -15.89 10.14
N VAL A 77 -0.85 -14.78 9.76
CA VAL A 77 -0.17 -13.61 9.23
C VAL A 77 -0.19 -12.51 10.29
N SER A 78 0.98 -11.99 10.61
CA SER A 78 1.16 -10.86 11.51
C SER A 78 1.85 -9.72 10.77
N GLY A 79 1.69 -8.50 11.28
CA GLY A 79 2.30 -7.33 10.67
C GLY A 79 2.09 -6.07 11.48
N LYS A 80 2.53 -4.95 10.93
CA LYS A 80 2.41 -3.65 11.55
C LYS A 80 2.06 -2.62 10.47
N VAL A 81 1.05 -1.82 10.76
CA VAL A 81 0.57 -0.74 9.88
C VAL A 81 1.23 0.55 10.32
N ASP A 82 1.91 1.25 9.42
CA ASP A 82 2.62 2.49 9.77
C ASP A 82 1.67 3.56 10.31
N ARG A 83 0.56 3.83 9.59
CA ARG A 83 -0.47 4.80 9.99
C ARG A 83 -1.85 4.37 9.52
N VAL A 84 -2.83 4.57 10.38
CA VAL A 84 -4.26 4.45 10.04
C VAL A 84 -4.91 5.81 10.27
N ASP A 85 -5.57 6.34 9.24
CA ASP A 85 -6.39 7.54 9.36
C ASP A 85 -7.87 7.16 9.34
N GLY A 86 -8.67 7.85 10.14
CA GLY A 86 -10.10 7.60 10.30
C GLY A 86 -10.94 8.86 10.17
N TRP A 87 -12.13 8.68 9.63
CA TRP A 87 -13.21 9.66 9.56
C TRP A 87 -14.50 9.05 10.07
N LEU A 88 -15.03 9.60 11.18
CA LEU A 88 -16.29 9.13 11.76
C LEU A 88 -17.45 9.87 11.10
N HIS A 89 -18.30 9.13 10.40
CA HIS A 89 -19.47 9.67 9.71
C HIS A 89 -20.63 8.69 9.79
N ASP A 90 -21.84 9.19 10.11
CA ASP A 90 -23.06 8.40 10.26
C ASP A 90 -22.92 7.14 11.13
N GLY A 91 -22.17 7.24 12.23
CA GLY A 91 -21.95 6.16 13.18
C GLY A 91 -21.03 5.04 12.66
N LYS A 92 -20.36 5.23 11.52
CA LYS A 92 -19.35 4.34 10.95
C LYS A 92 -18.00 5.04 10.91
N LEU A 93 -16.94 4.28 11.11
CA LEU A 93 -15.57 4.77 10.99
C LEU A 93 -14.97 4.34 9.65
N TYR A 94 -14.79 5.30 8.76
CA TYR A 94 -14.11 5.10 7.50
C TYR A 94 -12.59 5.10 7.75
N LEU A 95 -11.90 4.03 7.38
CA LEU A 95 -10.46 3.89 7.62
C LEU A 95 -9.69 3.82 6.31
N ARG A 96 -8.60 4.59 6.22
CA ARG A 96 -7.57 4.43 5.20
C ARG A 96 -6.23 4.03 5.84
N VAL A 97 -5.54 3.12 5.21
CA VAL A 97 -4.20 2.67 5.60
C VAL A 97 -3.17 3.48 4.82
N VAL A 98 -2.18 3.99 5.52
CA VAL A 98 -1.08 4.78 4.92
C VAL A 98 0.25 4.11 5.27
N ASP A 99 1.09 3.92 4.26
CA ASP A 99 2.41 3.32 4.38
C ASP A 99 3.46 4.26 3.77
N TYR A 100 4.56 4.50 4.48
CA TYR A 100 5.60 5.42 4.06
C TYR A 100 6.65 4.72 3.20
N LYS A 101 6.89 5.23 1.98
CA LYS A 101 7.83 4.64 1.04
C LYS A 101 8.99 5.58 0.73
N THR A 102 10.20 5.17 1.09
CA THR A 102 11.45 5.88 0.75
C THR A 102 11.87 5.65 -0.70
N GLY A 103 11.42 4.54 -1.32
CA GLY A 103 11.62 4.24 -2.73
C GLY A 103 10.43 4.61 -3.61
N ARG A 104 10.58 4.41 -4.92
CA ARG A 104 9.45 4.47 -5.86
C ARG A 104 8.66 3.17 -5.77
N LYS A 105 7.50 3.22 -5.14
CA LYS A 105 6.55 2.11 -5.08
C LYS A 105 5.24 2.59 -5.70
N SER A 106 4.68 1.79 -6.59
CA SER A 106 3.35 2.02 -7.15
C SER A 106 2.40 0.90 -6.70
N PHE A 107 1.13 1.27 -6.59
CA PHE A 107 0.05 0.31 -6.42
C PHE A 107 -0.39 -0.17 -7.80
N ASP A 108 -0.13 -1.45 -8.12
CA ASP A 108 -0.42 -2.04 -9.43
C ASP A 108 -1.42 -3.20 -9.27
N LEU A 109 -2.61 -3.03 -9.84
CA LEU A 109 -3.64 -4.08 -9.87
C LEU A 109 -3.15 -5.35 -10.58
N SER A 110 -2.21 -5.22 -11.52
CA SER A 110 -1.58 -6.38 -12.15
C SER A 110 -0.76 -7.19 -11.15
N ASP A 111 -0.11 -6.55 -10.17
CA ASP A 111 0.61 -7.22 -9.09
C ASP A 111 -0.37 -7.94 -8.17
N VAL A 112 -1.44 -7.25 -7.77
CA VAL A 112 -2.49 -7.79 -6.90
C VAL A 112 -3.11 -9.06 -7.49
N ARG A 113 -3.33 -9.10 -8.81
CA ARG A 113 -3.83 -10.28 -9.53
C ARG A 113 -2.99 -11.55 -9.28
N TYR A 114 -1.70 -11.38 -9.06
CA TYR A 114 -0.76 -12.50 -8.82
C TYR A 114 -0.37 -12.65 -7.34
N GLY A 115 -1.07 -11.96 -6.45
CA GLY A 115 -0.78 -11.99 -5.01
C GLY A 115 0.44 -11.17 -4.59
N LEU A 116 0.95 -10.30 -5.48
CA LEU A 116 2.06 -9.41 -5.18
C LEU A 116 1.56 -8.05 -4.67
N GLY A 117 2.30 -7.42 -3.77
CA GLY A 117 1.97 -6.08 -3.27
C GLY A 117 0.67 -5.99 -2.47
N ILE A 118 0.13 -7.11 -1.96
CA ILE A 118 -1.15 -7.18 -1.24
C ILE A 118 -1.08 -6.75 0.23
N GLN A 119 0.09 -6.42 0.74
CA GLN A 119 0.31 -6.09 2.16
C GLN A 119 -0.68 -5.04 2.69
N MET A 120 -0.84 -3.93 1.97
CA MET A 120 -1.73 -2.85 2.36
C MET A 120 -3.21 -3.27 2.36
N LEU A 121 -3.58 -4.14 1.42
CA LEU A 121 -4.94 -4.70 1.35
C LEU A 121 -5.20 -5.65 2.51
N LEU A 122 -4.22 -6.47 2.89
CA LEU A 122 -4.31 -7.32 4.09
C LEU A 122 -4.56 -6.45 5.33
N TYR A 123 -3.86 -5.34 5.47
CA TYR A 123 -4.05 -4.41 6.58
C TYR A 123 -5.46 -3.82 6.57
N LEU A 124 -5.91 -3.31 5.43
CA LEU A 124 -7.22 -2.68 5.29
C LEU A 124 -8.36 -3.65 5.62
N PHE A 125 -8.32 -4.87 5.07
CA PHE A 125 -9.38 -5.86 5.28
C PHE A 125 -9.31 -6.52 6.68
N THR A 126 -8.14 -6.56 7.31
CA THR A 126 -8.04 -6.93 8.72
C THR A 126 -8.72 -5.88 9.62
N LEU A 127 -8.49 -4.60 9.34
CA LEU A 127 -9.16 -3.51 10.04
C LEU A 127 -10.68 -3.54 9.83
N GLU A 128 -11.15 -3.87 8.63
CA GLU A 128 -12.58 -4.04 8.37
C GLU A 128 -13.19 -5.14 9.23
N LYS A 129 -12.53 -6.30 9.36
CA LYS A 129 -13.03 -7.45 10.14
C LYS A 129 -12.90 -7.24 11.66
N GLU A 130 -11.77 -6.75 12.12
CA GLU A 130 -11.38 -6.78 13.54
C GLU A 130 -11.35 -5.40 14.19
N GLY A 131 -11.35 -4.32 13.39
CA GLY A 131 -11.15 -2.96 13.88
C GLY A 131 -12.26 -2.44 14.78
N GLN A 132 -13.47 -2.98 14.68
CA GLN A 132 -14.57 -2.57 15.56
C GLN A 132 -14.24 -2.81 17.04
N SER A 133 -13.53 -3.89 17.36
CA SER A 133 -13.10 -4.18 18.73
C SER A 133 -12.09 -3.15 19.27
N CYS A 134 -11.29 -2.57 18.37
CA CYS A 134 -10.27 -1.58 18.72
C CYS A 134 -10.80 -0.15 18.77
N PHE A 135 -11.66 0.22 17.81
CA PHE A 135 -12.11 1.60 17.62
C PHE A 135 -13.54 1.85 18.11
N GLY A 136 -14.32 0.81 18.41
CA GLY A 136 -15.68 0.94 18.97
C GLY A 136 -16.78 1.27 17.95
N TYR A 137 -16.45 1.35 16.66
CA TYR A 137 -17.39 1.64 15.56
C TYR A 137 -17.33 0.59 14.47
N PRO A 138 -18.43 0.36 13.72
CA PRO A 138 -18.37 -0.39 12.49
C PRO A 138 -17.38 0.23 11.50
N ILE A 139 -16.49 -0.58 10.93
CA ILE A 139 -15.44 -0.10 10.05
C ILE A 139 -15.89 -0.17 8.60
N VAL A 140 -15.57 0.88 7.84
CA VAL A 140 -15.71 0.93 6.38
C VAL A 140 -14.33 1.10 5.76
N PRO A 141 -13.88 0.19 4.89
CA PRO A 141 -12.61 0.32 4.18
C PRO A 141 -12.68 1.49 3.20
N ALA A 142 -11.89 2.53 3.43
CA ALA A 142 -11.88 3.73 2.59
C ALA A 142 -10.67 3.77 1.64
N GLY A 143 -9.61 3.02 1.89
CA GLY A 143 -8.51 2.91 0.94
C GLY A 143 -7.15 2.60 1.53
N VAL A 144 -6.20 2.47 0.61
CA VAL A 144 -4.77 2.27 0.89
C VAL A 144 -3.95 3.29 0.13
N LEU A 145 -3.01 3.95 0.80
CA LEU A 145 -2.18 5.01 0.22
C LEU A 145 -0.70 4.79 0.53
N TYR A 146 0.14 4.82 -0.49
CA TYR A 146 1.58 4.96 -0.35
C TYR A 146 1.95 6.44 -0.25
N HIS A 147 2.54 6.82 0.87
CA HIS A 147 3.05 8.17 1.09
C HIS A 147 4.54 8.24 0.69
N PRO A 148 4.91 9.03 -0.32
CA PRO A 148 6.31 9.20 -0.68
C PRO A 148 7.09 9.90 0.44
N ALA A 149 7.98 9.15 1.11
CA ALA A 149 8.86 9.63 2.16
C ALA A 149 10.30 9.72 1.64
N ARG A 150 10.53 10.54 0.60
CA ARG A 150 11.80 10.63 -0.12
C ARG A 150 12.14 12.04 -0.54
N ASP A 151 13.43 12.30 -0.67
CA ASP A 151 13.94 13.52 -1.28
C ASP A 151 13.54 13.58 -2.76
N LEU A 152 13.18 14.78 -3.22
CA LEU A 152 12.77 15.03 -4.61
C LEU A 152 13.93 15.56 -5.43
N ILE A 153 14.20 14.88 -6.55
CA ILE A 153 15.06 15.38 -7.60
C ILE A 153 14.21 15.66 -8.83
N LEU A 154 13.86 16.92 -9.04
CA LEU A 154 13.09 17.35 -10.19
C LEU A 154 14.03 17.74 -11.34
N LYS A 155 13.73 17.23 -12.52
CA LYS A 155 14.35 17.70 -13.77
C LYS A 155 13.50 18.84 -14.31
N THR A 156 13.97 20.08 -14.11
CA THR A 156 13.25 21.28 -14.54
C THR A 156 14.18 22.20 -15.34
N GLU A 157 13.60 23.14 -16.07
CA GLU A 157 14.34 24.21 -16.69
C GLU A 157 14.88 25.17 -15.61
N ARG A 158 16.00 25.89 -15.93
CA ARG A 158 16.65 26.76 -14.98
C ARG A 158 15.78 27.92 -14.48
N ASP A 159 14.86 28.39 -15.34
CA ASP A 159 14.02 29.56 -15.10
C ASP A 159 12.56 29.17 -14.78
N ILE A 160 12.34 28.00 -14.22
CA ILE A 160 10.99 27.54 -13.82
C ILE A 160 10.39 28.52 -12.79
N SER A 161 9.14 28.93 -12.98
CA SER A 161 8.46 29.77 -12.00
C SER A 161 8.20 29.00 -10.68
N PRO A 162 8.16 29.69 -9.51
CA PRO A 162 7.85 29.04 -8.23
C PRO A 162 6.54 28.26 -8.26
N GLU A 163 5.53 28.77 -8.95
CA GLU A 163 4.23 28.11 -9.08
C GLU A 163 4.31 26.81 -9.92
N ALA A 164 5.03 26.85 -11.05
CA ALA A 164 5.24 25.65 -11.87
C ALA A 164 6.10 24.61 -11.15
N LEU A 165 7.08 25.06 -10.38
CA LEU A 165 7.89 24.18 -9.52
C LEU A 165 7.02 23.49 -8.48
N ARG A 166 6.14 24.23 -7.77
CA ARG A 166 5.21 23.66 -6.79
C ARG A 166 4.31 22.61 -7.42
N LYS A 167 3.70 22.89 -8.59
CA LYS A 167 2.88 21.93 -9.33
C LYS A 167 3.66 20.66 -9.73
N ALA A 168 4.94 20.80 -10.09
CA ALA A 168 5.80 19.66 -10.41
C ALA A 168 6.09 18.82 -9.16
N MET A 169 6.36 19.46 -8.01
CA MET A 169 6.52 18.79 -6.72
C MET A 169 5.24 18.04 -6.31
N ASP A 170 4.09 18.69 -6.40
CA ASP A 170 2.79 18.11 -6.07
C ASP A 170 2.50 16.86 -6.89
N ARG A 171 2.85 16.88 -8.18
CA ARG A 171 2.68 15.71 -9.05
C ARG A 171 3.59 14.54 -8.66
N GLU A 172 4.86 14.80 -8.33
CA GLU A 172 5.83 13.77 -7.94
C GLU A 172 5.58 13.21 -6.53
N LEU A 173 4.97 14.00 -5.66
CA LEU A 173 4.61 13.63 -4.28
C LEU A 173 3.16 13.22 -4.11
N ARG A 174 2.38 13.18 -5.20
CA ARG A 174 1.02 12.63 -5.14
C ARG A 174 1.07 11.22 -4.57
N ARG A 175 0.11 10.89 -3.71
CA ARG A 175 -0.02 9.54 -3.17
C ARG A 175 -0.30 8.56 -4.29
N ASP A 176 0.18 7.35 -4.15
CA ASP A 176 -0.20 6.22 -5.00
C ASP A 176 -1.05 5.26 -4.16
N GLY A 177 -1.96 4.53 -4.76
CA GLY A 177 -2.84 3.64 -4.03
C GLY A 177 -4.22 3.52 -4.63
N MET A 178 -5.17 3.13 -3.79
CA MET A 178 -6.57 2.96 -4.17
C MET A 178 -7.48 3.46 -3.05
N VAL A 179 -8.49 4.25 -3.41
CA VAL A 179 -9.46 4.83 -2.48
C VAL A 179 -10.90 4.49 -2.87
N LEU A 180 -11.80 4.53 -1.91
CA LEU A 180 -13.24 4.39 -2.15
C LEU A 180 -13.73 5.56 -3.00
N GLY A 181 -14.29 5.26 -4.17
CA GLY A 181 -14.76 6.23 -5.17
C GLY A 181 -16.12 6.86 -4.84
N ASP A 182 -16.43 7.02 -3.56
CA ASP A 182 -17.60 7.75 -3.10
C ASP A 182 -17.28 9.25 -3.00
N PRO A 183 -18.06 10.14 -3.65
CA PRO A 183 -17.78 11.58 -3.67
C PRO A 183 -17.71 12.23 -2.28
N GLU A 184 -18.47 11.76 -1.31
CA GLU A 184 -18.47 12.30 0.05
C GLU A 184 -17.19 11.87 0.79
N VAL A 185 -16.82 10.60 0.66
CA VAL A 185 -15.58 10.06 1.23
C VAL A 185 -14.35 10.72 0.61
N LEU A 186 -14.36 10.96 -0.70
CA LEU A 186 -13.27 11.65 -1.40
C LEU A 186 -13.10 13.08 -0.90
N ARG A 187 -14.20 13.84 -0.72
CA ARG A 187 -14.15 15.19 -0.13
C ARG A 187 -13.67 15.17 1.32
N ALA A 188 -14.09 14.18 2.11
CA ALA A 188 -13.57 14.02 3.47
C ALA A 188 -12.07 13.68 3.50
N MET A 189 -11.56 12.96 2.49
CA MET A 189 -10.12 12.68 2.36
C MET A 189 -9.29 13.89 1.92
N GLU A 190 -9.85 14.72 1.04
CA GLU A 190 -9.23 15.94 0.52
C GLU A 190 -10.36 16.89 0.08
N HIS A 191 -10.51 18.03 0.75
CA HIS A 191 -11.64 18.95 0.54
C HIS A 191 -11.80 19.36 -0.92
N SER A 192 -10.69 19.54 -1.63
CA SER A 192 -10.64 19.88 -3.06
C SER A 192 -10.63 18.68 -4.02
N ALA A 193 -10.85 17.45 -3.53
CA ALA A 193 -10.68 16.21 -4.30
C ALA A 193 -11.43 16.18 -5.65
N LEU A 194 -12.63 16.75 -5.71
CA LEU A 194 -13.46 16.70 -6.91
C LEU A 194 -13.26 17.88 -7.86
N GLU A 195 -12.50 18.90 -7.46
CA GLU A 195 -12.16 20.07 -8.26
C GLU A 195 -10.71 20.05 -8.75
N ALA A 196 -9.77 19.87 -7.82
CA ALA A 196 -8.33 19.92 -8.09
C ALA A 196 -7.55 19.00 -7.15
N PRO A 197 -7.64 17.67 -7.29
CA PRO A 197 -6.98 16.72 -6.40
C PRO A 197 -5.45 16.91 -6.43
N CYS A 198 -4.86 17.15 -5.27
CA CYS A 198 -3.43 17.33 -5.06
C CYS A 198 -2.78 16.08 -4.48
N PHE A 199 -3.40 15.48 -3.46
CA PHE A 199 -2.84 14.38 -2.68
C PHE A 199 -3.34 13.01 -3.13
N LEU A 200 -4.63 12.88 -3.46
CA LEU A 200 -5.24 11.60 -3.80
C LEU A 200 -4.81 11.09 -5.19
N PRO A 201 -4.71 9.75 -5.38
CA PRO A 201 -4.33 9.12 -6.65
C PRO A 201 -5.47 9.12 -7.69
N ILE A 202 -6.20 10.22 -7.79
CA ILE A 202 -7.39 10.34 -8.65
C ILE A 202 -7.22 11.43 -9.69
N GLN A 203 -8.03 11.35 -10.72
CA GLN A 203 -8.18 12.36 -11.75
C GLN A 203 -9.67 12.66 -11.93
N VAL A 204 -10.00 13.93 -12.05
CA VAL A 204 -11.36 14.40 -12.29
C VAL A 204 -11.42 14.99 -13.70
N SER A 205 -12.32 14.47 -14.52
CA SER A 205 -12.55 14.95 -15.87
C SER A 205 -13.49 16.17 -15.86
N LYS A 206 -13.55 16.92 -16.97
CA LYS A 206 -14.37 18.14 -17.08
C LYS A 206 -15.87 17.90 -16.92
N ASP A 207 -16.32 16.69 -17.21
CA ASP A 207 -17.70 16.22 -17.05
C ASP A 207 -17.99 15.62 -15.66
N GLY A 208 -17.02 15.72 -14.73
CA GLY A 208 -17.16 15.25 -13.34
C GLY A 208 -16.87 13.75 -13.16
N GLY A 209 -16.43 13.04 -14.20
CA GLY A 209 -16.01 11.64 -14.08
C GLY A 209 -14.74 11.49 -13.26
N ILE A 210 -14.72 10.51 -12.35
CA ILE A 210 -13.59 10.22 -11.47
C ILE A 210 -12.88 8.96 -12.00
N SER A 211 -11.55 9.01 -12.11
CA SER A 211 -10.70 7.92 -12.58
C SER A 211 -9.38 7.86 -11.82
N GLY A 212 -8.54 6.86 -12.12
CA GLY A 212 -7.27 6.63 -11.42
C GLY A 212 -7.40 5.54 -10.35
N GLY A 213 -6.80 5.74 -9.21
CA GLY A 213 -6.79 4.79 -8.10
C GLY A 213 -8.11 4.78 -7.31
N VAL A 214 -9.22 4.48 -7.96
CA VAL A 214 -10.55 4.42 -7.34
C VAL A 214 -11.18 3.05 -7.47
N ALA A 215 -11.95 2.65 -6.46
CA ALA A 215 -12.78 1.46 -6.48
C ALA A 215 -14.14 1.74 -5.84
N THR A 216 -15.20 1.14 -6.37
CA THR A 216 -16.52 1.19 -5.73
C THR A 216 -16.53 0.32 -4.47
N ALA A 217 -17.49 0.53 -3.57
CA ALA A 217 -17.65 -0.30 -2.37
C ALA A 217 -17.81 -1.80 -2.74
N ALA A 218 -18.55 -2.09 -3.80
CA ALA A 218 -18.71 -3.46 -4.30
C ALA A 218 -17.40 -4.06 -4.79
N GLN A 219 -16.57 -3.27 -5.50
CA GLN A 219 -15.24 -3.70 -5.95
C GLN A 219 -14.30 -3.95 -4.76
N LEU A 220 -14.28 -3.07 -3.74
CA LEU A 220 -13.50 -3.28 -2.52
C LEU A 220 -13.93 -4.54 -1.77
N GLY A 221 -15.23 -4.78 -1.62
CA GLY A 221 -15.74 -6.00 -0.99
C GLY A 221 -15.31 -7.28 -1.73
N ARG A 222 -15.42 -7.30 -3.07
CA ARG A 222 -14.92 -8.42 -3.89
C ARG A 222 -13.41 -8.58 -3.80
N LEU A 223 -12.66 -7.48 -3.76
CA LEU A 223 -11.22 -7.51 -3.60
C LEU A 223 -10.82 -8.16 -2.27
N GLY A 224 -11.55 -7.86 -1.18
CA GLY A 224 -11.34 -8.51 0.12
C GLY A 224 -11.54 -10.02 0.03
N GLN A 225 -12.61 -10.49 -0.62
CA GLN A 225 -12.87 -11.92 -0.87
C GLN A 225 -11.76 -12.56 -1.72
N TYR A 226 -11.30 -11.86 -2.76
CA TYR A 226 -10.21 -12.34 -3.61
C TYR A 226 -8.88 -12.47 -2.85
N VAL A 227 -8.54 -11.50 -2.01
CA VAL A 227 -7.35 -11.56 -1.14
C VAL A 227 -7.44 -12.74 -0.17
N GLU A 228 -8.61 -12.98 0.42
CA GLU A 228 -8.84 -14.14 1.29
C GLU A 228 -8.64 -15.46 0.53
N LYS A 229 -9.20 -15.57 -0.69
CA LYS A 229 -8.99 -16.72 -1.59
C LYS A 229 -7.50 -16.97 -1.90
N LEU A 230 -6.74 -15.91 -2.15
CA LEU A 230 -5.28 -15.99 -2.35
C LEU A 230 -4.58 -16.57 -1.11
N LEU A 231 -4.95 -16.14 0.09
CA LEU A 231 -4.37 -16.67 1.32
C LEU A 231 -4.69 -18.15 1.50
N HIS A 232 -5.90 -18.59 1.19
CA HIS A 232 -6.27 -19.99 1.16
C HIS A 232 -5.45 -20.81 0.16
N GLN A 233 -5.21 -20.27 -1.05
CA GLN A 233 -4.36 -20.92 -2.05
C GLN A 233 -2.91 -21.05 -1.58
N ILE A 234 -2.35 -19.99 -1.00
CA ILE A 234 -0.99 -20.00 -0.43
C ILE A 234 -0.89 -21.04 0.69
N THR A 235 -1.87 -21.09 1.59
CA THR A 235 -1.90 -22.06 2.70
C THR A 235 -1.91 -23.50 2.18
N ARG A 236 -2.70 -23.79 1.15
CA ARG A 236 -2.74 -25.12 0.51
C ARG A 236 -1.40 -25.51 -0.11
N GLN A 237 -0.78 -24.60 -0.85
CA GLN A 237 0.52 -24.86 -1.48
C GLN A 237 1.62 -25.10 -0.44
N LEU A 238 1.66 -24.28 0.62
CA LEU A 238 2.60 -24.49 1.73
C LEU A 238 2.38 -25.83 2.43
N ARG A 239 1.12 -26.20 2.69
CA ARG A 239 0.76 -27.50 3.28
C ARG A 239 1.19 -28.69 2.40
N GLN A 240 1.11 -28.53 1.09
CA GLN A 240 1.55 -29.55 0.12
C GLN A 240 3.06 -29.63 -0.03
N GLY A 241 3.82 -28.75 0.63
CA GLY A 241 5.27 -28.69 0.51
C GLY A 241 5.73 -28.21 -0.86
N ASN A 242 4.94 -27.38 -1.55
CA ASN A 242 5.33 -26.82 -2.84
C ASN A 242 6.52 -25.88 -2.67
N ILE A 243 7.64 -26.22 -3.28
CA ILE A 243 8.90 -25.47 -3.32
C ILE A 243 9.41 -25.29 -4.74
N ASP A 244 8.53 -25.35 -5.74
CA ASP A 244 8.89 -25.23 -7.15
C ASP A 244 9.62 -23.91 -7.41
N ALA A 245 10.69 -23.98 -8.21
CA ALA A 245 11.40 -22.80 -8.67
C ALA A 245 10.70 -22.22 -9.90
N ASP A 246 9.68 -21.37 -9.65
CA ASP A 246 8.89 -20.68 -10.67
C ASP A 246 8.82 -19.17 -10.40
N PRO A 247 9.95 -18.45 -10.44
CA PRO A 247 10.02 -17.05 -10.11
C PRO A 247 9.18 -16.17 -11.03
N CYS A 248 8.51 -15.17 -10.43
CA CYS A 248 7.78 -14.14 -11.16
C CYS A 248 8.69 -13.37 -12.11
N TRP A 249 8.25 -13.16 -13.35
CA TRP A 249 9.02 -12.51 -14.40
C TRP A 249 8.17 -11.61 -15.30
N ARG A 250 8.63 -10.38 -15.51
CA ARG A 250 8.09 -9.41 -16.50
C ARG A 250 9.14 -8.91 -17.47
N GLY A 251 10.33 -9.46 -17.41
CA GLY A 251 11.48 -9.08 -18.23
C GLY A 251 12.77 -9.11 -17.42
N PRO A 252 13.92 -8.89 -18.07
CA PRO A 252 15.22 -8.97 -17.41
C PRO A 252 15.43 -8.02 -16.22
N GLN A 253 14.71 -6.89 -16.21
CA GLN A 253 14.78 -5.87 -15.15
C GLN A 253 13.70 -6.05 -14.08
N GLU A 254 12.67 -6.87 -14.35
CA GLU A 254 11.52 -7.12 -13.47
C GLU A 254 11.38 -8.62 -13.22
N SER A 255 12.36 -9.21 -12.56
CA SER A 255 12.39 -10.63 -12.17
C SER A 255 12.58 -10.75 -10.67
N ALA A 256 11.91 -11.72 -10.06
CA ALA A 256 12.12 -12.07 -8.65
C ALA A 256 13.60 -12.47 -8.36
N CYS A 257 14.32 -12.92 -9.38
CA CYS A 257 15.72 -13.31 -9.25
C CYS A 257 16.71 -12.13 -9.25
N THR A 258 16.31 -10.94 -9.72
CA THR A 258 17.21 -9.79 -9.92
C THR A 258 17.93 -9.36 -8.64
N TYR A 259 17.23 -9.41 -7.50
CA TYR A 259 17.74 -9.02 -6.18
C TYR A 259 17.59 -10.15 -5.16
N CYS A 260 17.62 -11.40 -5.61
CA CYS A 260 17.44 -12.57 -4.74
C CYS A 260 18.75 -12.92 -4.04
N ASP A 261 18.77 -12.87 -2.71
CA ASP A 261 19.93 -13.24 -1.89
C ASP A 261 20.29 -14.73 -2.00
N PHE A 262 19.35 -15.57 -2.45
CA PHE A 262 19.52 -17.02 -2.59
C PHE A 262 19.90 -17.47 -4.00
N ALA A 263 20.16 -16.56 -4.94
CA ALA A 263 20.46 -16.90 -6.34
C ALA A 263 21.65 -17.85 -6.47
N SER A 264 22.70 -17.67 -5.64
CA SER A 264 23.90 -18.53 -5.63
C SER A 264 23.66 -19.95 -5.10
N ALA A 265 22.62 -20.17 -4.31
CA ALA A 265 22.25 -21.49 -3.78
C ALA A 265 21.15 -22.15 -4.63
N CYS A 266 20.25 -21.37 -5.19
CA CYS A 266 19.11 -21.83 -5.97
C CYS A 266 19.53 -22.38 -7.33
N HIS A 267 20.50 -21.74 -8.01
CA HIS A 267 20.97 -22.09 -9.35
C HIS A 267 19.86 -22.21 -10.40
N PHE A 268 18.78 -21.42 -10.25
CA PHE A 268 17.64 -21.40 -11.15
C PHE A 268 18.08 -21.29 -12.62
N GLN A 269 17.55 -22.18 -13.48
CA GLN A 269 17.76 -22.14 -14.93
C GLN A 269 16.45 -22.45 -15.65
N ASP A 270 15.86 -21.45 -16.30
CA ASP A 270 14.60 -21.60 -17.01
C ASP A 270 14.61 -22.77 -18.00
N GLY A 271 13.61 -23.65 -17.91
CA GLY A 271 13.46 -24.84 -18.75
C GLY A 271 14.34 -26.02 -18.39
N GLN A 272 15.09 -25.97 -17.26
CA GLN A 272 15.90 -27.09 -16.80
C GLN A 272 15.39 -27.67 -15.49
N ALA A 273 15.47 -28.98 -15.33
CA ALA A 273 15.14 -29.73 -14.10
C ALA A 273 13.75 -29.41 -13.48
N GLY A 274 12.81 -28.87 -14.26
CA GLY A 274 11.49 -28.45 -13.81
C GLY A 274 11.40 -26.97 -13.49
N ASP A 275 12.51 -26.23 -13.48
CA ASP A 275 12.53 -24.77 -13.31
C ASP A 275 11.80 -24.09 -14.47
N ARG A 276 11.01 -23.09 -14.14
CA ARG A 276 10.28 -22.30 -15.16
C ARG A 276 10.07 -20.88 -14.70
N LEU A 277 10.17 -19.93 -15.61
CA LEU A 277 9.71 -18.58 -15.37
C LEU A 277 8.19 -18.53 -15.30
N ARG A 278 7.67 -17.73 -14.38
CA ARG A 278 6.23 -17.39 -14.28
C ARG A 278 6.00 -16.01 -14.91
N PRO A 279 5.62 -15.95 -16.21
CA PRO A 279 5.38 -14.66 -16.85
C PRO A 279 4.16 -13.96 -16.25
N LEU A 280 4.36 -12.72 -15.79
CA LEU A 280 3.29 -11.88 -15.26
C LEU A 280 2.85 -10.87 -16.31
N LYS A 281 1.58 -10.89 -16.70
CA LYS A 281 1.01 -9.94 -17.66
C LYS A 281 0.53 -8.69 -16.92
N ARG A 282 0.76 -7.52 -17.53
CA ARG A 282 0.09 -6.29 -17.13
C ARG A 282 -1.36 -6.33 -17.61
N VAL A 283 -2.28 -5.95 -16.76
CA VAL A 283 -3.71 -5.88 -17.06
C VAL A 283 -4.23 -4.46 -16.86
N LYS A 284 -5.24 -4.08 -17.63
CA LYS A 284 -5.97 -2.84 -17.39
C LYS A 284 -6.90 -2.98 -16.18
N ALA A 285 -7.32 -1.85 -15.61
CA ALA A 285 -8.21 -1.85 -14.46
C ALA A 285 -9.52 -2.61 -14.73
N ASP A 286 -10.13 -2.41 -15.90
CA ASP A 286 -11.38 -3.09 -16.26
C ASP A 286 -11.20 -4.62 -16.31
N GLU A 287 -10.13 -5.08 -16.98
CA GLU A 287 -9.80 -6.52 -17.06
C GLU A 287 -9.51 -7.12 -15.66
N PHE A 288 -8.91 -6.33 -14.77
CA PHE A 288 -8.67 -6.76 -13.39
C PHE A 288 -10.00 -6.92 -12.63
N TRP A 289 -10.90 -5.95 -12.74
CA TRP A 289 -12.18 -6.01 -12.02
C TRP A 289 -13.10 -7.11 -12.56
N GLU A 290 -13.09 -7.37 -13.87
CA GLU A 290 -13.77 -8.52 -14.47
C GLU A 290 -13.20 -9.84 -13.94
N PHE A 291 -11.88 -9.95 -13.88
CA PHE A 291 -11.20 -11.11 -13.31
C PHE A 291 -11.58 -11.33 -11.83
N VAL A 292 -11.52 -10.30 -10.98
CA VAL A 292 -11.90 -10.40 -9.57
C VAL A 292 -13.38 -10.79 -9.43
N ALA A 293 -14.25 -10.23 -10.25
CA ALA A 293 -15.67 -10.57 -10.26
C ALA A 293 -15.91 -12.05 -10.59
N HIS A 294 -15.20 -12.59 -11.59
CA HIS A 294 -15.23 -14.00 -11.96
C HIS A 294 -14.73 -14.90 -10.82
N GLU A 295 -13.56 -14.58 -10.25
CA GLU A 295 -12.94 -15.35 -9.18
C GLU A 295 -13.77 -15.41 -7.89
N THR A 296 -14.60 -14.39 -7.63
CA THR A 296 -15.44 -14.32 -6.42
C THR A 296 -16.91 -14.66 -6.68
N GLY A 297 -17.34 -14.76 -7.93
CA GLY A 297 -18.76 -15.00 -8.29
C GLY A 297 -19.15 -16.46 -8.50
N GLU A 298 -18.22 -17.36 -8.78
CA GLU A 298 -18.51 -18.76 -9.09
C GLU A 298 -18.56 -19.70 -7.86
N GLU A 299 -17.95 -19.36 -6.74
CA GLU A 299 -18.00 -20.20 -5.53
C GLU A 299 -19.39 -20.25 -4.86
N GLY A 300 -20.30 -19.34 -5.21
CA GLY A 300 -21.70 -19.38 -4.72
C GLY A 300 -22.62 -20.39 -5.41
N ARG A 301 -22.15 -21.08 -6.47
CA ARG A 301 -22.98 -22.03 -7.24
C ARG A 301 -22.63 -23.50 -7.09
N HIS A 302 -21.57 -23.85 -6.39
CA HIS A 302 -21.16 -25.24 -6.17
C HIS A 302 -21.44 -25.80 -4.77
N GLY A 303 -22.24 -25.09 -3.95
CA GLY A 303 -22.64 -25.52 -2.61
C GLY A 303 -24.06 -26.15 -2.52
N GLU A 304 -24.75 -26.29 -3.63
CA GLU A 304 -26.06 -26.96 -3.66
C GLU A 304 -26.09 -28.02 -4.77
N PHE A 305 -25.51 -29.20 -4.47
CA PHE A 305 -25.97 -30.47 -5.00
C PHE A 305 -25.55 -31.59 -4.05
#